data_91dae8b56ad6e0aa3da65f49cac5c312
#
_entry.id   91dae8b56ad6e0aa3da65f49cac5c312
#
_cell.length_a   1.000
_cell.length_b   1.000
_cell.length_c   1.000
_cell.angle_alpha   90.00
_cell.angle_beta   90.00
_cell.angle_gamma   90.00
#
_symmetry.space_group_name_H-M   'P 1'
#
loop_
_entity.id
_entity.type
_entity.pdbx_description
1 polymer ?
#
loop_
_entity_poly.entity_id
_entity_poly.type
_entity_poly.pdbx_seq_one_letter_code
_entity_poly.pdbx_strand_id
1 'polypeptide(L)'
;MTFELQYTDTQSNARAGLITTDHGQIQTPIFMPVGTLGTVKGVHLTELKEDIQAQIILGNTYHLYLRPGLDVLEQAGGLHRFNGFDRPMLTDSGGFQVFSLSSIRKLHEEGAEFRSHIDGSKHFFTPEKVMDIERTIGADIMMAFNECTPGDADYAYAKKSLALTHRWLDRCIQRFNETTPKYGYNQSLFPIVQGCVYPDLRKQSAEFIASKNADGNAIGGLAVGEPVEKMYEMIEIVNEILPKDKPRYLMGVGTPVNILEGIERGVDMFDCVMPTRNGRNGMLFTKEGIMNMRNKKWENDFSPIEENGASYVDTLYSKAYLRHLFHAQELLAMQIASIHNLAFYLWLAKEARKHIIAGDFSTWKSIMIKKVSTRL
;
A
#
# COMPACT_ATOMS: atom_id res chain seq x y z
N MET A 1 12.16 14.47 -3.12
CA MET A 1 11.82 13.80 -1.83
C MET A 1 13.08 13.57 -1.02
N THR A 2 13.01 13.58 0.32
CA THR A 2 14.11 13.19 1.21
C THR A 2 13.62 12.16 2.22
N PHE A 3 14.54 11.33 2.72
CA PHE A 3 14.29 10.39 3.81
C PHE A 3 15.35 10.56 4.89
N GLU A 4 14.90 10.73 6.13
CA GLU A 4 15.75 10.79 7.31
C GLU A 4 15.47 9.56 8.18
N LEU A 5 16.47 8.68 8.34
CA LEU A 5 16.41 7.59 9.30
C LEU A 5 16.68 8.14 10.69
N GLN A 6 15.66 8.19 11.53
CA GLN A 6 15.72 8.82 12.87
C GLN A 6 16.10 7.83 13.97
N TYR A 7 15.65 6.58 13.85
CA TYR A 7 15.90 5.56 14.87
C TYR A 7 15.93 4.16 14.25
N THR A 8 16.77 3.30 14.79
CA THR A 8 16.82 1.85 14.49
C THR A 8 16.73 1.09 15.80
N ASP A 9 15.82 0.12 15.88
CA ASP A 9 15.67 -0.75 17.03
C ASP A 9 16.94 -1.56 17.29
N THR A 10 17.28 -1.78 18.56
CA THR A 10 18.49 -2.51 18.94
C THR A 10 18.31 -4.03 18.96
N GLN A 11 17.05 -4.51 18.93
CA GLN A 11 16.72 -5.93 19.04
C GLN A 11 16.18 -6.52 17.73
N SER A 12 15.89 -5.67 16.74
CA SER A 12 15.35 -6.06 15.45
C SER A 12 15.83 -5.13 14.33
N ASN A 13 15.36 -5.37 13.10
CA ASN A 13 15.56 -4.45 11.98
C ASN A 13 14.52 -3.33 11.89
N ALA A 14 13.62 -3.22 12.88
CA ALA A 14 12.61 -2.19 12.90
C ALA A 14 13.24 -0.80 12.99
N ARG A 15 12.66 0.15 12.24
CA ARG A 15 13.23 1.49 12.15
C ARG A 15 12.14 2.54 12.06
N ALA A 16 12.43 3.73 12.52
CA ALA A 16 11.58 4.90 12.44
C ALA A 16 12.30 5.99 11.63
N GLY A 17 11.61 6.57 10.67
CA GLY A 17 12.14 7.61 9.80
C GLY A 17 11.12 8.70 9.49
N LEU A 18 11.54 9.64 8.67
CA LEU A 18 10.73 10.76 8.18
C LEU A 18 10.96 10.93 6.68
N ILE A 19 9.91 10.76 5.89
CA ILE A 19 9.91 11.11 4.47
C ILE A 19 9.35 12.53 4.34
N THR A 20 10.00 13.37 3.54
CA THR A 20 9.51 14.71 3.21
C THR A 20 9.28 14.82 1.71
N THR A 21 8.07 15.20 1.32
CA THR A 21 7.65 15.53 -0.05
C THR A 21 7.22 16.98 -0.13
N ASP A 22 6.91 17.47 -1.31
CA ASP A 22 6.42 18.85 -1.49
C ASP A 22 5.00 19.05 -0.91
N HIS A 23 4.22 17.95 -0.70
CA HIS A 23 2.89 17.99 -0.07
C HIS A 23 2.91 17.64 1.43
N GLY A 24 4.06 17.44 2.05
CA GLY A 24 4.16 17.23 3.48
C GLY A 24 5.07 16.09 3.93
N GLN A 25 5.00 15.79 5.20
CA GLN A 25 5.84 14.81 5.88
C GLN A 25 5.09 13.51 6.17
N ILE A 26 5.80 12.38 6.12
CA ILE A 26 5.30 11.05 6.38
C ILE A 26 6.22 10.40 7.42
N GLN A 27 5.69 10.14 8.60
CA GLN A 27 6.38 9.41 9.67
C GLN A 27 6.30 7.90 9.41
N THR A 28 7.44 7.24 9.30
CA THR A 28 7.49 5.78 9.10
C THR A 28 7.80 5.05 10.42
N PRO A 29 7.34 3.80 10.61
CA PRO A 29 6.50 3.04 9.68
C PRO A 29 5.12 3.64 9.47
N ILE A 30 4.54 3.45 8.27
CA ILE A 30 3.24 4.02 7.88
C ILE A 30 2.39 3.02 7.10
N PHE A 31 1.08 3.05 7.32
CA PHE A 31 0.09 2.39 6.46
C PHE A 31 -0.59 3.43 5.57
N MET A 32 -0.68 3.14 4.27
CA MET A 32 -1.29 4.00 3.26
C MET A 32 -2.71 3.52 2.92
N PRO A 33 -3.78 4.26 3.26
CA PRO A 33 -5.12 3.95 2.78
C PRO A 33 -5.19 3.92 1.25
N VAL A 34 -5.87 2.89 0.70
CA VAL A 34 -5.98 2.71 -0.75
C VAL A 34 -7.15 3.50 -1.31
N GLY A 35 -6.82 4.49 -2.13
CA GLY A 35 -7.75 5.33 -2.88
C GLY A 35 -7.77 5.00 -4.38
N THR A 36 -8.25 3.82 -4.76
CA THR A 36 -8.15 3.23 -6.11
C THR A 36 -8.53 4.18 -7.25
N LEU A 37 -9.62 4.92 -7.12
CA LEU A 37 -10.13 5.89 -8.10
C LEU A 37 -9.97 7.34 -7.60
N GLY A 38 -8.88 7.64 -6.90
CA GLY A 38 -8.67 8.93 -6.26
C GLY A 38 -9.52 9.15 -5.01
N THR A 39 -10.18 8.10 -4.50
CA THR A 39 -10.99 8.13 -3.29
C THR A 39 -10.83 6.85 -2.47
N VAL A 40 -10.74 6.98 -1.16
CA VAL A 40 -10.80 5.86 -0.21
C VAL A 40 -12.27 5.45 -0.06
N LYS A 41 -12.57 4.18 -0.32
CA LYS A 41 -13.96 3.70 -0.42
C LYS A 41 -14.74 3.86 0.88
N GLY A 42 -15.84 4.63 0.81
CA GLY A 42 -16.77 4.83 1.93
C GLY A 42 -16.27 5.80 3.01
N VAL A 43 -15.21 6.58 2.73
CA VAL A 43 -14.62 7.53 3.67
C VAL A 43 -14.56 8.91 3.03
N HIS A 44 -15.10 9.92 3.69
CA HIS A 44 -14.99 11.30 3.25
C HIS A 44 -13.59 11.86 3.51
N LEU A 45 -13.22 12.87 2.74
CA LEU A 45 -11.90 13.50 2.83
C LEU A 45 -11.65 14.11 4.22
N THR A 46 -12.66 14.69 4.84
CA THR A 46 -12.55 15.24 6.20
C THR A 46 -12.21 14.16 7.23
N GLU A 47 -12.91 13.02 7.20
CA GLU A 47 -12.62 11.89 8.10
C GLU A 47 -11.23 11.33 7.86
N LEU A 48 -10.83 11.24 6.59
CA LEU A 48 -9.50 10.75 6.22
C LEU A 48 -8.38 11.66 6.75
N LYS A 49 -8.59 12.97 6.75
CA LYS A 49 -7.63 13.97 7.21
C LYS A 49 -7.66 14.20 8.73
N GLU A 50 -8.85 14.41 9.28
CA GLU A 50 -9.00 14.91 10.65
C GLU A 50 -9.09 13.78 11.71
N ASP A 51 -9.80 12.70 11.38
CA ASP A 51 -10.04 11.58 12.29
C ASP A 51 -9.00 10.45 12.09
N ILE A 52 -8.93 9.88 10.89
CA ILE A 52 -7.99 8.81 10.54
C ILE A 52 -6.54 9.34 10.51
N GLN A 53 -6.35 10.64 10.22
CA GLN A 53 -5.06 11.32 10.15
C GLN A 53 -4.10 10.69 9.14
N ALA A 54 -4.61 10.27 7.99
CA ALA A 54 -3.80 9.72 6.90
C ALA A 54 -2.77 10.75 6.42
N GLN A 55 -1.48 10.41 6.53
CA GLN A 55 -0.37 11.27 6.08
C GLN A 55 -0.09 11.09 4.59
N ILE A 56 -0.47 9.96 4.01
CA ILE A 56 -0.31 9.60 2.61
C ILE A 56 -1.42 8.63 2.22
N ILE A 57 -1.88 8.70 0.97
CA ILE A 57 -2.79 7.72 0.37
C ILE A 57 -2.20 7.15 -0.91
N LEU A 58 -2.69 5.97 -1.32
CA LEU A 58 -2.29 5.31 -2.55
C LEU A 58 -3.40 5.36 -3.60
N GLY A 59 -3.07 5.82 -4.82
CA GLY A 59 -3.92 5.73 -6.00
C GLY A 59 -3.48 4.61 -6.95
N ASN A 60 -4.39 4.12 -7.79
CA ASN A 60 -4.04 3.08 -8.77
C ASN A 60 -4.02 3.65 -10.19
N THR A 61 -2.86 3.69 -10.79
CA THR A 61 -2.61 4.26 -12.13
C THR A 61 -3.47 3.64 -13.23
N TYR A 62 -3.59 2.32 -13.27
CA TYR A 62 -4.45 1.63 -14.21
C TYR A 62 -5.90 2.13 -14.16
N HIS A 63 -6.46 2.26 -12.96
CA HIS A 63 -7.83 2.69 -12.78
C HIS A 63 -8.01 4.17 -13.13
N LEU A 64 -7.10 5.03 -12.70
CA LEU A 64 -7.13 6.47 -12.99
C LEU A 64 -6.93 6.78 -14.48
N TYR A 65 -6.09 6.01 -15.16
CA TYR A 65 -5.91 6.07 -16.61
C TYR A 65 -7.19 5.75 -17.38
N LEU A 66 -7.93 4.71 -16.96
CA LEU A 66 -9.18 4.32 -17.61
C LEU A 66 -10.34 5.24 -17.23
N ARG A 67 -10.41 5.69 -15.98
CA ARG A 67 -11.46 6.54 -15.44
C ARG A 67 -10.97 7.31 -14.22
N PRO A 68 -10.97 8.68 -14.23
CA PRO A 68 -11.67 9.55 -15.18
C PRO A 68 -10.98 9.69 -16.54
N GLY A 69 -9.74 9.21 -16.70
CA GLY A 69 -8.91 9.41 -17.87
C GLY A 69 -7.92 10.57 -17.71
N LEU A 70 -6.87 10.56 -18.52
CA LEU A 70 -5.76 11.51 -18.37
C LEU A 70 -6.16 12.94 -18.70
N ASP A 71 -7.01 13.14 -19.72
CA ASP A 71 -7.44 14.48 -20.12
C ASP A 71 -8.18 15.21 -18.99
N VAL A 72 -9.00 14.49 -18.24
CA VAL A 72 -9.72 15.04 -17.08
C VAL A 72 -8.76 15.39 -15.95
N LEU A 73 -7.80 14.48 -15.64
CA LEU A 73 -6.81 14.72 -14.61
C LEU A 73 -5.88 15.89 -14.95
N GLU A 74 -5.46 16.01 -16.21
CA GLU A 74 -4.61 17.11 -16.66
C GLU A 74 -5.33 18.46 -16.60
N GLN A 75 -6.58 18.51 -17.05
CA GLN A 75 -7.43 19.72 -16.95
C GLN A 75 -7.70 20.12 -15.50
N ALA A 76 -7.82 19.15 -14.59
CA ALA A 76 -7.98 19.42 -13.16
C ALA A 76 -6.70 19.96 -12.50
N GLY A 77 -5.52 19.78 -13.12
CA GLY A 77 -4.23 20.13 -12.55
C GLY A 77 -3.63 19.03 -11.67
N GLY A 78 -3.86 17.76 -12.05
CA GLY A 78 -3.37 16.57 -11.37
C GLY A 78 -4.31 16.00 -10.30
N LEU A 79 -3.94 14.85 -9.76
CA LEU A 79 -4.77 14.08 -8.82
C LEU A 79 -5.05 14.84 -7.52
N HIS A 80 -4.08 15.57 -6.98
CA HIS A 80 -4.24 16.38 -5.76
C HIS A 80 -5.37 17.41 -5.91
N ARG A 81 -5.40 18.13 -7.03
CA ARG A 81 -6.47 19.10 -7.29
C ARG A 81 -7.80 18.44 -7.64
N PHE A 82 -7.73 17.30 -8.34
CA PHE A 82 -8.92 16.57 -8.75
C PHE A 82 -9.71 16.02 -7.56
N ASN A 83 -9.03 15.43 -6.57
CA ASN A 83 -9.70 14.83 -5.41
C ASN A 83 -9.68 15.70 -4.15
N GLY A 84 -8.93 16.81 -4.14
CA GLY A 84 -8.83 17.73 -3.01
C GLY A 84 -7.96 17.24 -1.84
N PHE A 85 -7.18 16.16 -2.03
CA PHE A 85 -6.27 15.68 -1.00
C PHE A 85 -4.92 16.42 -1.10
N ASP A 86 -4.66 17.26 -0.10
CA ASP A 86 -3.50 18.19 -0.04
C ASP A 86 -2.27 17.59 0.67
N ARG A 87 -2.29 16.29 0.99
CA ARG A 87 -1.18 15.55 1.60
C ARG A 87 -0.52 14.62 0.57
N PRO A 88 0.64 14.03 0.89
CA PRO A 88 1.34 13.13 -0.01
C PRO A 88 0.48 12.03 -0.64
N MET A 89 0.75 11.72 -1.89
CA MET A 89 0.15 10.60 -2.62
C MET A 89 1.21 9.74 -3.27
N LEU A 90 0.98 8.43 -3.29
CA LEU A 90 1.72 7.45 -4.07
C LEU A 90 0.78 6.85 -5.13
N THR A 91 1.27 6.63 -6.35
CA THR A 91 0.56 5.86 -7.36
C THR A 91 1.35 4.62 -7.76
N ASP A 92 0.64 3.46 -7.81
CA ASP A 92 1.24 2.24 -8.33
C ASP A 92 1.46 2.34 -9.85
N SER A 93 2.25 1.41 -10.42
CA SER A 93 2.56 1.44 -11.85
C SER A 93 1.42 0.94 -12.76
N GLY A 94 0.33 0.44 -12.20
CA GLY A 94 -0.72 -0.27 -12.94
C GLY A 94 -0.35 -1.69 -13.38
N GLY A 95 0.88 -2.13 -13.16
CA GLY A 95 1.37 -3.45 -13.57
C GLY A 95 0.54 -4.59 -13.00
N PHE A 96 0.30 -4.61 -11.70
CA PHE A 96 -0.51 -5.65 -11.05
C PHE A 96 -1.93 -5.73 -11.64
N GLN A 97 -2.59 -4.59 -11.89
CA GLN A 97 -3.96 -4.53 -12.41
C GLN A 97 -4.02 -5.00 -13.87
N VAL A 98 -3.01 -4.65 -14.68
CA VAL A 98 -2.86 -5.18 -16.05
C VAL A 98 -2.78 -6.71 -16.03
N PHE A 99 -2.08 -7.29 -15.03
CA PHE A 99 -1.90 -8.73 -14.91
C PHE A 99 -3.07 -9.44 -14.23
N SER A 100 -3.78 -8.83 -13.29
CA SER A 100 -4.83 -9.46 -12.49
C SER A 100 -6.25 -9.26 -13.04
N LEU A 101 -6.54 -8.12 -13.69
CA LEU A 101 -7.88 -7.75 -14.14
C LEU A 101 -8.12 -7.97 -15.62
N SER A 102 -7.07 -8.10 -16.43
CA SER A 102 -7.22 -8.34 -17.87
C SER A 102 -7.31 -9.83 -18.16
N SER A 103 -8.45 -10.28 -18.68
CA SER A 103 -8.64 -11.65 -19.16
C SER A 103 -7.79 -11.97 -20.41
N ILE A 104 -7.36 -10.93 -21.14
CA ILE A 104 -6.51 -11.03 -22.32
C ILE A 104 -5.37 -10.03 -22.16
N ARG A 105 -4.20 -10.56 -21.86
CA ARG A 105 -2.95 -9.80 -21.80
C ARG A 105 -1.89 -10.47 -22.68
N LYS A 106 -1.05 -9.67 -23.31
CA LYS A 106 0.14 -10.14 -24.01
C LYS A 106 1.33 -9.33 -23.55
N LEU A 107 2.38 -10.05 -23.16
CA LEU A 107 3.65 -9.45 -22.80
C LEU A 107 4.58 -9.43 -24.01
N HIS A 108 5.20 -8.28 -24.19
CA HIS A 108 6.21 -8.03 -25.21
C HIS A 108 7.44 -7.40 -24.54
N GLU A 109 8.56 -7.37 -25.23
CA GLU A 109 9.73 -6.64 -24.75
C GLU A 109 9.42 -5.14 -24.61
N GLU A 110 8.61 -4.62 -25.51
CA GLU A 110 8.23 -3.20 -25.56
C GLU A 110 7.26 -2.80 -24.44
N GLY A 111 6.44 -3.74 -23.95
CA GLY A 111 5.40 -3.44 -22.96
C GLY A 111 4.32 -4.52 -22.84
N ALA A 112 3.19 -4.16 -22.29
CA ALA A 112 2.04 -5.02 -22.06
C ALA A 112 0.80 -4.56 -22.84
N GLU A 113 0.25 -5.42 -23.70
CA GLU A 113 -1.08 -5.24 -24.31
C GLU A 113 -2.14 -5.82 -23.38
N PHE A 114 -3.24 -5.09 -23.18
CA PHE A 114 -4.36 -5.55 -22.37
C PHE A 114 -5.69 -4.98 -22.86
N ARG A 115 -6.78 -5.57 -22.35
CA ARG A 115 -8.13 -5.02 -22.56
C ARG A 115 -8.66 -4.41 -21.28
N SER A 116 -9.28 -3.25 -21.43
CA SER A 116 -10.00 -2.57 -20.33
C SER A 116 -11.12 -3.49 -19.78
N HIS A 117 -11.18 -3.62 -18.48
CA HIS A 117 -12.25 -4.34 -17.77
C HIS A 117 -13.58 -3.56 -17.77
N ILE A 118 -13.57 -2.28 -18.20
CA ILE A 118 -14.74 -1.42 -18.22
C ILE A 118 -15.55 -1.59 -19.51
N ASP A 119 -14.85 -1.54 -20.65
CA ASP A 119 -15.46 -1.47 -21.99
C ASP A 119 -14.82 -2.41 -23.03
N GLY A 120 -13.79 -3.17 -22.63
CA GLY A 120 -13.08 -4.11 -23.50
C GLY A 120 -12.14 -3.45 -24.51
N SER A 121 -11.95 -2.12 -24.47
CA SER A 121 -11.02 -1.41 -25.35
C SER A 121 -9.58 -1.91 -25.20
N LYS A 122 -8.81 -1.88 -26.29
CA LYS A 122 -7.42 -2.33 -26.30
C LYS A 122 -6.49 -1.19 -25.89
N HIS A 123 -5.54 -1.50 -25.02
CA HIS A 123 -4.52 -0.59 -24.54
C HIS A 123 -3.14 -1.25 -24.62
N PHE A 124 -2.12 -0.43 -24.72
CA PHE A 124 -0.73 -0.85 -24.67
C PHE A 124 0.06 0.05 -23.74
N PHE A 125 0.61 -0.53 -22.67
CA PHE A 125 1.49 0.16 -21.73
C PHE A 125 2.94 -0.21 -22.03
N THR A 126 3.75 0.80 -22.33
CA THR A 126 5.21 0.70 -22.32
C THR A 126 5.75 1.37 -21.06
N PRO A 127 6.97 1.06 -20.63
CA PRO A 127 7.62 1.76 -19.51
C PRO A 127 7.57 3.28 -19.66
N GLU A 128 7.88 3.81 -20.85
CA GLU A 128 7.85 5.25 -21.12
C GLU A 128 6.44 5.82 -20.99
N LYS A 129 5.46 5.14 -21.58
CA LYS A 129 4.06 5.57 -21.50
C LYS A 129 3.54 5.60 -20.06
N VAL A 130 3.94 4.62 -19.24
CA VAL A 130 3.55 4.60 -17.82
C VAL A 130 4.15 5.80 -17.09
N MET A 131 5.40 6.16 -17.36
CA MET A 131 5.99 7.37 -16.79
C MET A 131 5.25 8.64 -17.21
N ASP A 132 4.84 8.74 -18.48
CA ASP A 132 4.04 9.88 -18.96
C ASP A 132 2.65 9.94 -18.29
N ILE A 133 2.01 8.78 -18.09
CA ILE A 133 0.75 8.66 -17.35
C ILE A 133 0.92 9.14 -15.91
N GLU A 134 1.96 8.67 -15.21
CA GLU A 134 2.27 9.03 -13.83
C GLU A 134 2.59 10.53 -13.69
N ARG A 135 3.29 11.13 -14.68
CA ARG A 135 3.50 12.58 -14.73
C ARG A 135 2.18 13.35 -14.85
N THR A 136 1.22 12.80 -15.60
CA THR A 136 -0.12 13.40 -15.76
C THR A 136 -1.01 13.21 -14.54
N ILE A 137 -0.92 12.06 -13.86
CA ILE A 137 -1.60 11.85 -12.59
C ILE A 137 -1.04 12.79 -11.51
N GLY A 138 0.27 12.91 -11.41
CA GLY A 138 0.92 13.89 -10.54
C GLY A 138 0.95 13.51 -9.07
N ALA A 139 1.15 12.22 -8.71
CA ALA A 139 1.43 11.81 -7.34
C ALA A 139 2.88 12.18 -6.94
N ASP A 140 3.15 12.32 -5.63
CA ASP A 140 4.51 12.61 -5.11
C ASP A 140 5.46 11.44 -5.35
N ILE A 141 4.97 10.21 -5.23
CA ILE A 141 5.74 8.98 -5.42
C ILE A 141 5.11 8.18 -6.55
N MET A 142 5.91 7.89 -7.57
CA MET A 142 5.55 7.11 -8.75
C MET A 142 6.22 5.75 -8.67
N MET A 143 5.51 4.67 -9.00
CA MET A 143 6.10 3.34 -9.08
C MET A 143 6.56 3.01 -10.49
N ALA A 144 7.73 2.39 -10.64
CA ALA A 144 8.21 1.92 -11.94
C ALA A 144 7.34 0.79 -12.49
N PHE A 145 7.14 0.78 -13.82
CA PHE A 145 6.37 -0.28 -14.48
C PHE A 145 7.08 -1.63 -14.39
N ASN A 146 6.36 -2.67 -14.01
CA ASN A 146 6.89 -3.99 -13.76
C ASN A 146 5.90 -5.09 -14.13
N GLU A 147 6.38 -6.29 -14.35
CA GLU A 147 5.57 -7.50 -14.37
C GLU A 147 5.46 -8.08 -12.95
N CYS A 148 4.23 -8.26 -12.46
CA CYS A 148 3.94 -8.98 -11.23
C CYS A 148 3.64 -10.44 -11.57
N THR A 149 4.53 -11.36 -11.22
CA THR A 149 4.34 -12.81 -11.43
C THR A 149 3.38 -13.40 -10.41
N PRO A 150 2.61 -14.46 -10.76
CA PRO A 150 1.89 -15.27 -9.78
C PRO A 150 2.84 -15.85 -8.72
N GLY A 151 2.36 -16.05 -7.48
CA GLY A 151 3.18 -16.59 -6.39
C GLY A 151 3.65 -18.02 -6.58
N ASP A 152 2.94 -18.79 -7.43
CA ASP A 152 3.23 -20.17 -7.83
C ASP A 152 3.98 -20.28 -9.16
N ALA A 153 4.49 -19.18 -9.71
CA ALA A 153 5.26 -19.18 -10.95
C ALA A 153 6.51 -20.06 -10.82
N ASP A 154 6.78 -20.86 -11.84
CA ASP A 154 8.00 -21.67 -11.88
C ASP A 154 9.26 -20.78 -11.98
N TYR A 155 10.41 -21.36 -11.64
CA TYR A 155 11.69 -20.64 -11.62
C TYR A 155 12.08 -20.07 -12.97
N ALA A 156 11.85 -20.78 -14.06
CA ALA A 156 12.24 -20.34 -15.40
C ALA A 156 11.43 -19.11 -15.83
N TYR A 157 10.13 -19.14 -15.56
CA TYR A 157 9.25 -17.99 -15.80
C TYR A 157 9.61 -16.82 -14.89
N ALA A 158 9.78 -17.05 -13.58
CA ALA A 158 10.15 -15.99 -12.63
C ALA A 158 11.46 -15.29 -13.04
N LYS A 159 12.48 -16.06 -13.47
CA LYS A 159 13.75 -15.53 -13.95
C LYS A 159 13.60 -14.70 -15.22
N LYS A 160 12.80 -15.17 -16.19
CA LYS A 160 12.51 -14.43 -17.44
C LYS A 160 11.77 -13.12 -17.15
N SER A 161 10.76 -13.16 -16.31
CA SER A 161 9.97 -12.01 -15.88
C SER A 161 10.84 -10.98 -15.16
N LEU A 162 11.72 -11.43 -14.26
CA LEU A 162 12.66 -10.57 -13.56
C LEU A 162 13.58 -9.81 -14.53
N ALA A 163 14.15 -10.52 -15.50
CA ALA A 163 15.01 -9.91 -16.51
C ALA A 163 14.26 -8.86 -17.36
N LEU A 164 13.00 -9.11 -17.72
CA LEU A 164 12.14 -8.15 -18.40
C LEU A 164 11.86 -6.93 -17.55
N THR A 165 11.48 -7.14 -16.28
CA THR A 165 11.21 -6.06 -15.31
C THR A 165 12.43 -5.16 -15.12
N HIS A 166 13.64 -5.71 -15.06
CA HIS A 166 14.87 -4.92 -14.96
C HIS A 166 15.10 -4.03 -16.19
N ARG A 167 14.90 -4.56 -17.40
CA ARG A 167 15.00 -3.75 -18.65
C ARG A 167 13.93 -2.66 -18.71
N TRP A 168 12.72 -2.98 -18.28
CA TRP A 168 11.64 -1.99 -18.17
C TRP A 168 11.97 -0.90 -17.16
N LEU A 169 12.59 -1.26 -16.03
CA LEU A 169 13.02 -0.28 -15.03
C LEU A 169 14.04 0.71 -15.62
N ASP A 170 15.03 0.24 -16.38
CA ASP A 170 16.01 1.13 -17.01
C ASP A 170 15.34 2.13 -17.95
N ARG A 171 14.34 1.67 -18.72
CA ARG A 171 13.53 2.53 -19.59
C ARG A 171 12.65 3.51 -18.80
N CYS A 172 12.05 3.08 -17.68
CA CYS A 172 11.32 3.96 -16.78
C CYS A 172 12.22 5.08 -16.24
N ILE A 173 13.41 4.74 -15.74
CA ILE A 173 14.39 5.70 -15.21
C ILE A 173 14.82 6.68 -16.29
N GLN A 174 15.14 6.19 -17.50
CA GLN A 174 15.49 7.05 -18.63
C GLN A 174 14.35 8.05 -18.92
N ARG A 175 13.11 7.55 -19.08
CA ARG A 175 11.96 8.43 -19.37
C ARG A 175 11.64 9.40 -18.24
N PHE A 176 11.77 8.95 -16.98
CA PHE A 176 11.61 9.83 -15.82
C PHE A 176 12.58 11.01 -15.84
N ASN A 177 13.84 10.77 -16.22
CA ASN A 177 14.88 11.81 -16.32
C ASN A 177 14.71 12.72 -17.53
N GLU A 178 14.11 12.24 -18.62
CA GLU A 178 13.80 13.03 -19.82
C GLU A 178 12.58 13.95 -19.66
N THR A 179 11.72 13.67 -18.64
CA THR A 179 10.47 14.39 -18.41
C THR A 179 10.52 15.20 -17.13
N THR A 180 9.75 16.28 -17.09
CA THR A 180 9.61 17.14 -15.90
C THR A 180 8.24 16.99 -15.25
N PRO A 181 8.12 17.21 -13.94
CA PRO A 181 6.82 17.29 -13.27
C PRO A 181 5.94 18.37 -13.90
N LYS A 182 4.64 18.08 -14.06
CA LYS A 182 3.70 18.97 -14.76
C LYS A 182 3.13 20.09 -13.88
N TYR A 183 3.09 19.93 -12.56
CA TYR A 183 2.27 20.76 -11.68
C TYR A 183 3.04 21.60 -10.67
N GLY A 184 4.35 21.79 -10.89
CA GLY A 184 5.19 22.70 -10.10
C GLY A 184 5.71 22.13 -8.78
N TYR A 185 5.59 20.81 -8.55
CA TYR A 185 6.18 20.10 -7.42
C TYR A 185 6.95 18.86 -7.91
N ASN A 186 7.87 18.38 -7.09
CA ASN A 186 8.71 17.25 -7.44
C ASN A 186 7.99 15.92 -7.26
N GLN A 187 8.38 14.94 -8.09
CA GLN A 187 7.94 13.55 -7.99
C GLN A 187 9.16 12.65 -7.88
N SER A 188 9.05 11.58 -7.11
CA SER A 188 10.10 10.57 -6.93
C SER A 188 9.68 9.25 -7.56
N LEU A 189 10.63 8.54 -8.19
CA LEU A 189 10.41 7.24 -8.78
C LEU A 189 10.92 6.13 -7.84
N PHE A 190 10.06 5.17 -7.49
CA PHE A 190 10.42 3.98 -6.73
C PHE A 190 10.50 2.76 -7.64
N PRO A 191 11.66 2.13 -7.78
CA PRO A 191 11.80 0.81 -8.39
C PRO A 191 11.23 -0.28 -7.50
N ILE A 192 10.90 -1.44 -8.10
CA ILE A 192 10.23 -2.56 -7.43
C ILE A 192 11.08 -3.82 -7.51
N VAL A 193 11.48 -4.36 -6.37
CA VAL A 193 12.14 -5.66 -6.27
C VAL A 193 11.12 -6.75 -6.59
N GLN A 194 11.45 -7.63 -7.54
CA GLN A 194 10.68 -8.81 -7.93
C GLN A 194 11.50 -10.09 -7.72
N GLY A 195 11.02 -11.25 -8.13
CA GLY A 195 11.77 -12.51 -8.02
C GLY A 195 10.96 -13.66 -7.41
N CYS A 196 9.63 -13.50 -7.30
CA CYS A 196 8.72 -14.50 -6.73
C CYS A 196 9.20 -14.95 -5.33
N VAL A 197 9.22 -16.25 -5.04
CA VAL A 197 9.69 -16.83 -3.77
C VAL A 197 11.08 -17.47 -3.87
N TYR A 198 11.88 -17.03 -4.83
CA TYR A 198 13.22 -17.57 -5.10
C TYR A 198 14.31 -16.65 -4.53
N PRO A 199 15.06 -17.11 -3.50
CA PRO A 199 16.05 -16.30 -2.79
C PRO A 199 17.11 -15.68 -3.68
N ASP A 200 17.65 -16.44 -4.63
CA ASP A 200 18.66 -15.97 -5.58
C ASP A 200 18.14 -14.89 -6.53
N LEU A 201 16.89 -15.02 -7.01
CA LEU A 201 16.26 -14.01 -7.85
C LEU A 201 15.93 -12.74 -7.05
N ARG A 202 15.47 -12.87 -5.80
CA ARG A 202 15.24 -11.74 -4.89
C ARG A 202 16.54 -10.98 -4.62
N LYS A 203 17.62 -11.71 -4.34
CA LYS A 203 18.93 -11.12 -4.14
C LYS A 203 19.41 -10.38 -5.39
N GLN A 204 19.37 -11.03 -6.55
CA GLN A 204 19.74 -10.42 -7.84
C GLN A 204 18.92 -9.14 -8.10
N SER A 205 17.61 -9.19 -7.82
CA SER A 205 16.74 -8.02 -8.00
C SER A 205 17.09 -6.89 -7.03
N ALA A 206 17.27 -7.20 -5.75
CA ALA A 206 17.61 -6.20 -4.74
C ALA A 206 18.95 -5.51 -5.05
N GLU A 207 19.98 -6.26 -5.46
CA GLU A 207 21.29 -5.73 -5.88
C GLU A 207 21.14 -4.80 -7.10
N PHE A 208 20.38 -5.22 -8.11
CA PHE A 208 20.12 -4.40 -9.31
C PHE A 208 19.39 -3.11 -8.96
N ILE A 209 18.33 -3.19 -8.12
CA ILE A 209 17.54 -2.04 -7.70
C ILE A 209 18.37 -1.07 -6.84
N ALA A 210 19.14 -1.60 -5.87
CA ALA A 210 20.03 -0.80 -5.04
C ALA A 210 21.05 -0.01 -5.87
N SER A 211 21.55 -0.61 -6.97
CA SER A 211 22.50 0.07 -7.88
C SER A 211 21.90 1.30 -8.60
N LYS A 212 20.58 1.43 -8.66
CA LYS A 212 19.91 2.58 -9.30
C LYS A 212 19.89 3.83 -8.43
N ASN A 213 20.20 3.71 -7.13
CA ASN A 213 20.25 4.82 -6.17
C ASN A 213 18.99 5.72 -6.20
N ALA A 214 17.83 5.10 -6.26
CA ALA A 214 16.54 5.79 -6.27
C ALA A 214 16.22 6.44 -4.90
N ASP A 215 15.22 7.32 -4.86
CA ASP A 215 14.80 8.01 -3.63
C ASP A 215 14.14 7.07 -2.60
N GLY A 216 13.64 5.93 -3.04
CA GLY A 216 13.09 4.85 -2.20
C GLY A 216 12.95 3.58 -3.02
N ASN A 217 12.65 2.45 -2.38
CA ASN A 217 12.58 1.15 -3.02
C ASN A 217 11.34 0.39 -2.56
N ALA A 218 10.72 -0.36 -3.46
CA ALA A 218 9.58 -1.20 -3.12
C ALA A 218 9.90 -2.69 -3.24
N ILE A 219 9.16 -3.50 -2.50
CA ILE A 219 9.20 -4.96 -2.50
C ILE A 219 7.83 -5.43 -3.00
N GLY A 220 7.78 -5.91 -4.24
CA GLY A 220 6.57 -6.40 -4.88
C GLY A 220 6.56 -7.91 -5.09
N GLY A 221 5.47 -8.43 -5.66
CA GLY A 221 5.32 -9.86 -5.99
C GLY A 221 5.35 -10.79 -4.77
N LEU A 222 4.87 -10.31 -3.63
CA LEU A 222 4.62 -11.06 -2.40
C LEU A 222 3.15 -10.88 -1.99
N ALA A 223 2.66 -11.72 -1.07
CA ALA A 223 1.23 -11.82 -0.69
C ALA A 223 0.31 -12.14 -1.90
N VAL A 224 0.80 -12.94 -2.84
CA VAL A 224 0.10 -13.36 -4.07
C VAL A 224 -0.18 -14.88 -4.10
N GLY A 225 -0.21 -15.52 -2.93
CA GLY A 225 -0.58 -16.93 -2.73
C GLY A 225 0.49 -17.82 -2.10
N GLU A 226 1.69 -17.31 -1.85
CA GLU A 226 2.75 -18.04 -1.15
C GLU A 226 2.47 -18.20 0.36
N PRO A 227 3.09 -19.20 1.03
CA PRO A 227 3.09 -19.30 2.49
C PRO A 227 3.71 -18.06 3.13
N VAL A 228 3.14 -17.63 4.26
CA VAL A 228 3.56 -16.38 4.93
C VAL A 228 5.02 -16.41 5.39
N GLU A 229 5.53 -17.56 5.76
CA GLU A 229 6.93 -17.76 6.16
C GLU A 229 7.89 -17.49 4.98
N LYS A 230 7.48 -17.88 3.76
CA LYS A 230 8.24 -17.56 2.55
C LYS A 230 8.25 -16.07 2.24
N MET A 231 7.12 -15.40 2.44
CA MET A 231 7.06 -13.95 2.32
C MET A 231 8.07 -13.28 3.28
N TYR A 232 8.10 -13.68 4.55
CA TYR A 232 9.01 -13.12 5.54
C TYR A 232 10.48 -13.38 5.20
N GLU A 233 10.83 -14.60 4.78
CA GLU A 233 12.17 -14.95 4.30
C GLU A 233 12.61 -14.04 3.14
N MET A 234 11.74 -13.81 2.16
CA MET A 234 12.06 -12.95 1.02
C MET A 234 12.25 -11.48 1.43
N ILE A 235 11.47 -10.98 2.39
CA ILE A 235 11.63 -9.62 2.93
C ILE A 235 12.99 -9.47 3.63
N GLU A 236 13.41 -10.45 4.42
CA GLU A 236 14.70 -10.44 5.10
C GLU A 236 15.85 -10.36 4.10
N ILE A 237 15.87 -11.26 3.10
CA ILE A 237 16.89 -11.29 2.05
C ILE A 237 17.00 -9.93 1.33
N VAL A 238 15.86 -9.36 0.97
CA VAL A 238 15.82 -8.08 0.24
C VAL A 238 16.29 -6.93 1.12
N ASN A 239 15.86 -6.88 2.37
CA ASN A 239 16.17 -5.78 3.29
C ASN A 239 17.64 -5.80 3.80
N GLU A 240 18.33 -6.92 3.70
CA GLU A 240 19.78 -6.99 3.92
C GLU A 240 20.59 -6.22 2.85
N ILE A 241 20.03 -6.10 1.63
CA ILE A 241 20.69 -5.54 0.46
C ILE A 241 20.26 -4.09 0.20
N LEU A 242 18.96 -3.78 0.36
CA LEU A 242 18.45 -2.45 0.06
C LEU A 242 19.10 -1.37 0.94
N PRO A 243 19.39 -0.17 0.39
CA PRO A 243 20.00 0.94 1.10
C PRO A 243 19.26 1.26 2.42
N LYS A 244 20.04 1.50 3.48
CA LYS A 244 19.49 1.82 4.81
C LYS A 244 19.00 3.26 4.92
N ASP A 245 19.56 4.15 4.12
CA ASP A 245 19.23 5.58 4.03
C ASP A 245 18.07 5.88 3.06
N LYS A 246 17.33 4.85 2.62
CA LYS A 246 16.16 4.97 1.74
C LYS A 246 14.95 4.28 2.34
N PRO A 247 13.72 4.78 2.12
CA PRO A 247 12.51 4.12 2.57
C PRO A 247 12.26 2.83 1.77
N ARG A 248 11.65 1.84 2.45
CA ARG A 248 11.32 0.52 1.93
C ARG A 248 9.82 0.29 2.01
N TYR A 249 9.21 0.06 0.87
CA TYR A 249 7.77 -0.10 0.73
C TYR A 249 7.42 -1.55 0.39
N LEU A 250 6.69 -2.25 1.25
CA LEU A 250 6.15 -3.59 1.00
C LEU A 250 4.74 -3.45 0.42
N MET A 251 4.58 -3.83 -0.86
CA MET A 251 3.36 -3.60 -1.62
C MET A 251 2.27 -4.63 -1.33
N GLY A 252 1.04 -4.15 -1.10
CA GLY A 252 -0.16 -5.00 -1.00
C GLY A 252 -0.29 -5.82 0.27
N VAL A 253 0.54 -5.58 1.28
CA VAL A 253 0.55 -6.31 2.56
C VAL A 253 0.02 -5.42 3.68
N GLY A 254 -0.83 -5.86 4.57
CA GLY A 254 -1.64 -7.04 4.64
C GLY A 254 -2.44 -7.08 5.94
N THR A 255 -2.38 -8.20 6.65
CA THR A 255 -3.02 -8.30 7.98
C THR A 255 -2.26 -7.49 9.02
N PRO A 256 -2.88 -7.14 10.18
CA PRO A 256 -2.17 -6.49 11.28
C PRO A 256 -0.89 -7.24 11.70
N VAL A 257 -0.93 -8.57 11.72
CA VAL A 257 0.25 -9.41 12.00
C VAL A 257 1.33 -9.22 10.94
N ASN A 258 0.96 -9.27 9.65
CA ASN A 258 1.95 -9.10 8.57
C ASN A 258 2.62 -7.72 8.60
N ILE A 259 1.88 -6.67 9.00
CA ILE A 259 2.44 -5.33 9.16
C ILE A 259 3.47 -5.31 10.27
N LEU A 260 3.15 -5.86 11.46
CA LEU A 260 4.10 -5.92 12.58
C LEU A 260 5.33 -6.76 12.27
N GLU A 261 5.16 -7.89 11.58
CA GLU A 261 6.26 -8.73 11.12
C GLU A 261 7.12 -8.05 10.05
N GLY A 262 6.49 -7.30 9.14
CA GLY A 262 7.20 -6.49 8.14
C GLY A 262 8.01 -5.35 8.77
N ILE A 263 7.44 -4.65 9.75
CA ILE A 263 8.13 -3.60 10.51
C ILE A 263 9.37 -4.16 11.21
N GLU A 264 9.26 -5.30 11.89
CA GLU A 264 10.40 -5.97 12.54
C GLU A 264 11.56 -6.25 11.56
N ARG A 265 11.21 -6.54 10.31
CA ARG A 265 12.16 -6.83 9.22
C ARG A 265 12.67 -5.58 8.48
N GLY A 266 12.31 -4.39 8.96
CA GLY A 266 12.82 -3.12 8.44
C GLY A 266 12.03 -2.53 7.27
N VAL A 267 10.75 -2.86 7.14
CA VAL A 267 9.82 -2.23 6.18
C VAL A 267 9.27 -0.93 6.78
N ASP A 268 9.18 0.12 5.96
CA ASP A 268 8.74 1.45 6.37
C ASP A 268 7.31 1.79 5.94
N MET A 269 6.88 1.28 4.78
CA MET A 269 5.61 1.68 4.15
C MET A 269 4.82 0.44 3.76
N PHE A 270 3.51 0.51 3.94
CA PHE A 270 2.56 -0.57 3.65
C PHE A 270 1.31 -0.01 3.01
N ASP A 271 0.67 -0.81 2.15
CA ASP A 271 -0.70 -0.61 1.69
C ASP A 271 -1.45 -1.94 1.66
N CYS A 272 -2.74 -1.91 1.79
CA CYS A 272 -3.61 -3.03 1.49
C CYS A 272 -5.07 -2.59 1.40
N VAL A 273 -5.85 -3.27 0.57
CA VAL A 273 -7.31 -3.04 0.50
C VAL A 273 -8.08 -3.67 1.66
N MET A 274 -7.42 -4.48 2.50
CA MET A 274 -8.08 -5.25 3.57
C MET A 274 -8.89 -4.38 4.54
N PRO A 275 -8.39 -3.25 5.06
CA PRO A 275 -9.15 -2.46 6.04
C PRO A 275 -10.55 -2.11 5.53
N THR A 276 -10.64 -1.49 4.36
CA THR A 276 -11.93 -1.09 3.79
C THR A 276 -12.72 -2.26 3.21
N ARG A 277 -12.05 -3.26 2.58
CA ARG A 277 -12.73 -4.43 2.03
C ARG A 277 -13.34 -5.29 3.14
N ASN A 278 -12.59 -5.59 4.18
CA ASN A 278 -13.06 -6.38 5.32
C ASN A 278 -14.10 -5.60 6.13
N GLY A 279 -13.91 -4.29 6.34
CA GLY A 279 -14.89 -3.43 6.98
C GLY A 279 -16.25 -3.50 6.28
N ARG A 280 -16.28 -3.31 4.97
CA ARG A 280 -17.54 -3.42 4.20
C ARG A 280 -18.20 -4.80 4.26
N ASN A 281 -17.45 -5.85 4.61
CA ASN A 281 -17.96 -7.19 4.82
C ASN A 281 -18.30 -7.50 6.29
N GLY A 282 -18.17 -6.51 7.19
CA GLY A 282 -18.52 -6.62 8.61
C GLY A 282 -17.41 -7.23 9.49
N MET A 283 -16.16 -7.27 9.00
CA MET A 283 -15.01 -7.67 9.80
C MET A 283 -14.24 -6.43 10.28
N LEU A 284 -14.14 -6.25 11.59
CA LEU A 284 -13.43 -5.17 12.24
C LEU A 284 -12.17 -5.69 12.92
N PHE A 285 -11.09 -4.91 12.80
CA PHE A 285 -9.84 -5.14 13.52
C PHE A 285 -9.76 -4.18 14.71
N THR A 286 -9.60 -4.72 15.91
CA THR A 286 -9.50 -3.91 17.13
C THR A 286 -8.19 -4.19 17.87
N LYS A 287 -7.87 -3.38 18.85
CA LYS A 287 -6.71 -3.56 19.74
C LYS A 287 -6.73 -4.88 20.53
N GLU A 288 -7.92 -5.46 20.69
CA GLU A 288 -8.11 -6.70 21.46
C GLU A 288 -8.38 -7.93 20.56
N GLY A 289 -8.63 -7.72 19.26
CA GLY A 289 -8.85 -8.83 18.33
C GLY A 289 -9.74 -8.50 17.15
N ILE A 290 -10.23 -9.54 16.49
CA ILE A 290 -11.04 -9.45 15.27
C ILE A 290 -12.51 -9.70 15.62
N MET A 291 -13.37 -8.74 15.28
CA MET A 291 -14.82 -8.85 15.43
C MET A 291 -15.49 -9.12 14.08
N ASN A 292 -16.40 -10.09 14.03
CA ASN A 292 -17.34 -10.22 12.91
C ASN A 292 -18.69 -9.67 13.35
N MET A 293 -19.06 -8.51 12.83
CA MET A 293 -20.29 -7.80 13.21
C MET A 293 -21.58 -8.50 12.79
N ARG A 294 -21.50 -9.53 11.94
CA ARG A 294 -22.66 -10.35 11.57
C ARG A 294 -23.02 -11.40 12.64
N ASN A 295 -22.13 -11.63 13.62
CA ASN A 295 -22.37 -12.62 14.69
C ASN A 295 -23.53 -12.18 15.59
N LYS A 296 -24.37 -13.17 15.97
CA LYS A 296 -25.56 -12.94 16.81
C LYS A 296 -25.21 -12.42 18.21
N LYS A 297 -24.05 -12.74 18.74
CA LYS A 297 -23.61 -12.29 20.06
C LYS A 297 -23.59 -10.76 20.27
N TRP A 298 -23.46 -10.00 19.18
CA TRP A 298 -23.47 -8.52 19.23
C TRP A 298 -24.86 -7.91 19.25
N GLU A 299 -25.93 -8.71 19.14
CA GLU A 299 -27.33 -8.25 18.99
C GLU A 299 -27.81 -7.37 20.15
N ASN A 300 -27.38 -7.70 21.37
CA ASN A 300 -27.72 -6.99 22.60
C ASN A 300 -26.50 -6.39 23.28
N ASP A 301 -25.38 -6.22 22.57
CA ASP A 301 -24.20 -5.54 23.09
C ASP A 301 -24.26 -4.05 22.78
N PHE A 302 -24.76 -3.27 23.74
CA PHE A 302 -24.93 -1.83 23.65
C PHE A 302 -23.65 -1.05 24.03
N SER A 303 -22.55 -1.73 24.32
CA SER A 303 -21.25 -1.08 24.52
C SER A 303 -20.70 -0.49 23.22
N PRO A 304 -19.81 0.50 23.31
CA PRO A 304 -19.12 1.06 22.14
C PRO A 304 -18.42 -0.01 21.30
N ILE A 305 -18.17 0.28 20.02
CA ILE A 305 -17.40 -0.61 19.14
C ILE A 305 -16.05 -0.92 19.80
N GLU A 306 -15.35 0.12 20.26
CA GLU A 306 -14.10 0.01 21.01
C GLU A 306 -13.98 1.21 21.97
N GLU A 307 -13.92 0.99 23.29
CA GLU A 307 -13.92 2.08 24.28
C GLU A 307 -12.74 3.05 24.16
N ASN A 308 -11.57 2.53 23.81
CA ASN A 308 -10.36 3.31 23.60
C ASN A 308 -9.93 3.25 22.13
N GLY A 309 -10.90 3.29 21.22
CA GLY A 309 -10.68 3.20 19.78
C GLY A 309 -9.86 4.36 19.21
N ALA A 310 -9.49 4.25 17.97
CA ALA A 310 -8.65 5.22 17.28
C ALA A 310 -9.46 6.28 16.50
N SER A 311 -10.79 6.13 16.45
CA SER A 311 -11.70 6.97 15.68
C SER A 311 -12.95 7.36 16.50
N TYR A 312 -13.58 8.45 16.11
CA TYR A 312 -14.84 8.89 16.72
C TYR A 312 -15.97 7.85 16.58
N VAL A 313 -15.98 7.07 15.51
CA VAL A 313 -17.00 6.03 15.29
C VAL A 313 -16.96 4.94 16.35
N ASP A 314 -15.81 4.73 16.97
CA ASP A 314 -15.56 3.65 17.93
C ASP A 314 -16.33 3.86 19.24
N THR A 315 -16.49 5.12 19.64
CA THR A 315 -17.21 5.51 20.86
C THR A 315 -18.64 5.99 20.59
N LEU A 316 -18.91 6.52 19.38
CA LEU A 316 -20.22 7.05 19.02
C LEU A 316 -21.25 5.95 18.80
N TYR A 317 -20.84 4.81 18.22
CA TYR A 317 -21.74 3.73 17.83
C TYR A 317 -21.55 2.49 18.70
N SER A 318 -22.67 1.83 19.04
CA SER A 318 -22.64 0.55 19.76
C SER A 318 -22.48 -0.61 18.78
N LYS A 319 -21.96 -1.75 19.29
CA LYS A 319 -21.86 -3.02 18.55
C LYS A 319 -23.23 -3.49 18.09
N ALA A 320 -24.26 -3.41 18.94
CA ALA A 320 -25.63 -3.77 18.58
C ALA A 320 -26.16 -2.96 17.40
N TYR A 321 -25.95 -1.63 17.42
CA TYR A 321 -26.39 -0.76 16.34
C TYR A 321 -25.65 -1.05 15.04
N LEU A 322 -24.31 -1.18 15.08
CA LEU A 322 -23.53 -1.49 13.90
C LEU A 322 -23.93 -2.85 13.29
N ARG A 323 -24.16 -3.87 14.16
CA ARG A 323 -24.68 -5.16 13.71
C ARG A 323 -26.05 -4.99 13.00
N HIS A 324 -26.98 -4.24 13.60
CA HIS A 324 -28.27 -3.94 12.99
C HIS A 324 -28.12 -3.34 11.59
N LEU A 325 -27.26 -2.34 11.43
CA LEU A 325 -27.00 -1.70 10.13
C LEU A 325 -26.46 -2.69 9.08
N PHE A 326 -25.58 -3.64 9.46
CA PHE A 326 -25.12 -4.68 8.55
C PHE A 326 -26.24 -5.65 8.14
N HIS A 327 -27.16 -5.98 9.04
CA HIS A 327 -28.32 -6.80 8.73
C HIS A 327 -29.33 -6.08 7.85
N ALA A 328 -29.54 -4.79 8.08
CA ALA A 328 -30.38 -3.92 7.28
C ALA A 328 -29.75 -3.54 5.94
N GLN A 329 -28.47 -3.90 5.70
CA GLN A 329 -27.71 -3.55 4.51
C GLN A 329 -27.56 -2.05 4.28
N GLU A 330 -27.55 -1.27 5.35
CA GLU A 330 -27.36 0.18 5.30
C GLU A 330 -25.92 0.55 4.90
N LEU A 331 -25.78 1.55 4.04
CA LEU A 331 -24.47 2.05 3.59
C LEU A 331 -23.63 2.57 4.76
N LEU A 332 -24.27 3.12 5.78
CA LEU A 332 -23.60 3.63 6.98
C LEU A 332 -22.78 2.56 7.70
N ALA A 333 -23.23 1.30 7.69
CA ALA A 333 -22.45 0.19 8.25
C ALA A 333 -21.06 0.06 7.61
N MET A 334 -21.02 0.16 6.28
CA MET A 334 -19.78 0.06 5.51
C MET A 334 -18.86 1.26 5.74
N GLN A 335 -19.42 2.45 5.93
CA GLN A 335 -18.67 3.67 6.23
C GLN A 335 -18.05 3.57 7.62
N ILE A 336 -18.85 3.31 8.67
CA ILE A 336 -18.39 3.15 10.05
C ILE A 336 -17.24 2.12 10.13
N ALA A 337 -17.46 0.94 9.55
CA ALA A 337 -16.48 -0.15 9.59
C ALA A 337 -15.20 0.17 8.79
N SER A 338 -15.30 0.94 7.69
CA SER A 338 -14.13 1.36 6.91
C SER A 338 -13.31 2.39 7.67
N ILE A 339 -13.96 3.38 8.30
CA ILE A 339 -13.31 4.41 9.13
C ILE A 339 -12.61 3.74 10.32
N HIS A 340 -13.33 2.91 11.08
CA HIS A 340 -12.78 2.14 12.19
C HIS A 340 -11.51 1.38 11.81
N ASN A 341 -11.59 0.54 10.76
CA ASN A 341 -10.46 -0.29 10.36
C ASN A 341 -9.26 0.54 9.88
N LEU A 342 -9.49 1.61 9.14
CA LEU A 342 -8.39 2.48 8.70
C LEU A 342 -7.74 3.18 9.89
N ALA A 343 -8.53 3.73 10.80
CA ALA A 343 -8.01 4.36 12.01
C ALA A 343 -7.19 3.38 12.85
N PHE A 344 -7.66 2.14 13.00
CA PHE A 344 -6.92 1.06 13.66
C PHE A 344 -5.57 0.77 12.97
N TYR A 345 -5.52 0.66 11.64
CA TYR A 345 -4.28 0.36 10.92
C TYR A 345 -3.25 1.47 11.03
N LEU A 346 -3.70 2.74 10.97
CA LEU A 346 -2.81 3.87 11.17
C LEU A 346 -2.35 3.98 12.63
N TRP A 347 -3.25 3.71 13.59
CA TRP A 347 -2.89 3.61 15.01
C TRP A 347 -1.83 2.53 15.24
N LEU A 348 -1.97 1.33 14.63
CA LEU A 348 -1.03 0.23 14.79
C LEU A 348 0.38 0.62 14.32
N ALA A 349 0.50 1.26 13.17
CA ALA A 349 1.78 1.75 12.65
C ALA A 349 2.38 2.86 13.53
N LYS A 350 1.54 3.78 14.01
CA LYS A 350 1.94 4.87 14.91
C LYS A 350 2.42 4.35 16.27
N GLU A 351 1.75 3.36 16.85
CA GLU A 351 2.18 2.73 18.10
C GLU A 351 3.48 1.93 17.89
N ALA A 352 3.60 1.18 16.78
CA ALA A 352 4.85 0.51 16.42
C ALA A 352 6.02 1.51 16.40
N ARG A 353 5.83 2.67 15.74
CA ARG A 353 6.85 3.74 15.73
C ARG A 353 7.22 4.21 17.15
N LYS A 354 6.25 4.44 18.02
CA LYS A 354 6.52 4.86 19.41
C LYS A 354 7.39 3.84 20.14
N HIS A 355 7.05 2.55 20.01
CA HIS A 355 7.79 1.47 20.66
C HIS A 355 9.18 1.22 20.06
N ILE A 356 9.36 1.48 18.75
CA ILE A 356 10.69 1.50 18.11
C ILE A 356 11.55 2.59 18.76
N ILE A 357 11.03 3.81 18.89
CA ILE A 357 11.76 4.95 19.49
C ILE A 357 12.02 4.72 20.97
N ALA A 358 11.10 4.09 21.69
CA ALA A 358 11.25 3.74 23.10
C ALA A 358 12.21 2.56 23.34
N GLY A 359 12.56 1.78 22.29
CA GLY A 359 13.48 0.63 22.39
C GLY A 359 12.84 -0.64 22.98
N ASP A 360 11.50 -0.74 23.00
CA ASP A 360 10.75 -1.89 23.52
C ASP A 360 9.82 -2.54 22.49
N PHE A 361 10.06 -2.29 21.21
CA PHE A 361 9.22 -2.74 20.09
C PHE A 361 9.00 -4.26 20.09
N SER A 362 10.04 -5.06 20.27
CA SER A 362 9.94 -6.53 20.21
C SER A 362 9.03 -7.09 21.32
N THR A 363 9.10 -6.52 22.53
CA THR A 363 8.24 -6.89 23.66
C THR A 363 6.77 -6.52 23.36
N TRP A 364 6.53 -5.27 22.97
CA TRP A 364 5.20 -4.78 22.63
C TRP A 364 4.60 -5.56 21.45
N LYS A 365 5.37 -5.78 20.37
CA LYS A 365 4.95 -6.58 19.20
C LYS A 365 4.45 -7.96 19.61
N SER A 366 5.20 -8.67 20.47
CA SER A 366 4.84 -10.02 20.91
C SER A 366 3.48 -10.07 21.63
N ILE A 367 3.16 -9.05 22.39
CA ILE A 367 1.85 -8.88 23.06
C ILE A 367 0.78 -8.54 22.03
N MET A 368 1.06 -7.57 21.16
CA MET A 368 0.10 -7.07 20.17
C MET A 368 -0.30 -8.17 19.16
N ILE A 369 0.64 -8.98 18.66
CA ILE A 369 0.33 -10.10 17.76
C ILE A 369 -0.68 -11.06 18.37
N LYS A 370 -0.53 -11.41 19.66
CA LYS A 370 -1.48 -12.29 20.35
C LYS A 370 -2.89 -11.68 20.37
N LYS A 371 -2.98 -10.38 20.66
CA LYS A 371 -4.25 -9.65 20.70
C LYS A 371 -4.90 -9.62 19.31
N VAL A 372 -4.22 -9.06 18.30
CA VAL A 372 -4.79 -8.87 16.95
C VAL A 372 -5.06 -10.18 16.19
N SER A 373 -4.56 -11.31 16.69
CA SER A 373 -4.86 -12.66 16.17
C SER A 373 -6.07 -13.29 16.83
N THR A 374 -6.55 -12.76 17.95
CA THR A 374 -7.67 -13.31 18.70
C THR A 374 -8.98 -13.02 17.96
N ARG A 375 -9.89 -13.99 17.93
CA ARG A 375 -11.27 -13.82 17.43
C ARG A 375 -12.18 -13.54 18.62
N LEU A 376 -12.76 -12.35 18.62
CA LEU A 376 -13.71 -11.91 19.64
C LEU A 376 -15.13 -12.40 19.34
#